data_29079c02a8c4805f49ecf7385da7a8e4
#
_entry.id   29079c02a8c4805f49ecf7385da7a8e4
#
_cell.length_a   1.000
_cell.length_b   1.000
_cell.length_c   1.000
_cell.angle_alpha   90.00
_cell.angle_beta   90.00
_cell.angle_gamma   90.00
#
_symmetry.space_group_name_H-M   'P 1'
#
loop_
_entity.id
_entity.type
_entity.pdbx_description
1 polymer ?
#
loop_
_entity_poly.entity_id
_entity_poly.type
_entity_poly.pdbx_seq_one_letter_code
_entity_poly.pdbx_strand_id
1 'polypeptide(L)'
;MLKTLALAAGTLLLSANLLAADKPHVLLNTSQGAIEIELEADKAPISVKNFLAYVDSGYYNGTIFHRVIPNFMVQGGGFTPDMQQKATQPPIKNEADNGLRNVRGSLAMARTSAVDSATSQFFINSTNNDFLDNGQRDFGYAVFAHVVKGMDVVDRISAMPTG
;
A
#
# COMPACT_ATOMS: atom_id res chain seq x y z
N MET A 1 11.40 18.09 5.87
CA MET A 1 11.43 18.37 6.18
C MET A 1 11.42 18.76 6.86
N LEU A 2 11.33 18.90 6.82
CA LEU A 2 11.41 19.28 7.52
C LEU A 2 11.73 19.57 8.46
N LYS A 3 12.15 19.62 8.56
CA LYS A 3 12.42 19.93 9.30
C LYS A 3 12.22 20.40 10.11
N THR A 4 12.09 20.52 10.06
CA THR A 4 11.93 20.92 10.91
C THR A 4 11.62 21.16 11.79
N LEU A 5 11.52 21.05 11.74
CA LEU A 5 11.31 21.24 12.66
C LEU A 5 11.36 21.51 13.49
N ALA A 6 11.57 21.53 13.35
CA ALA A 6 11.74 21.78 14.20
C ALA A 6 11.66 22.14 14.94
N LEU A 7 11.60 22.18 14.85
CA LEU A 7 11.60 22.49 15.64
C LEU A 7 11.53 22.81 16.49
N ALA A 8 11.59 22.88 16.46
CA ALA A 8 11.67 23.11 17.28
C ALA A 8 11.47 23.39 18.21
N ALA A 9 11.45 23.48 18.27
CA ALA A 9 11.36 23.64 19.11
C ALA A 9 10.97 23.67 20.06
N GLY A 10 10.86 23.50 20.11
CA GLY A 10 10.67 23.35 20.91
C GLY A 10 10.12 23.17 21.68
N THR A 11 10.01 23.01 21.70
CA THR A 11 9.61 22.72 22.35
C THR A 11 8.98 22.10 22.89
N LEU A 12 8.85 21.78 22.84
CA LEU A 12 8.37 21.17 23.24
C LEU A 12 7.62 20.56 23.45
N LEU A 13 7.51 20.30 23.44
CA LEU A 13 6.82 19.81 23.57
C LEU A 13 6.12 19.26 23.28
N LEU A 14 6.01 19.21 23.26
CA LEU A 14 5.29 18.74 22.92
C LEU A 14 5.28 18.00 22.38
N SER A 15 5.29 18.06 22.45
CA SER A 15 6.02 17.39 21.63
C SER A 15 6.11 15.88 21.44
N ALA A 16 6.39 15.03 22.28
CA ALA A 16 6.60 13.59 22.14
C ALA A 16 5.42 12.88 21.51
N ASN A 17 4.25 13.20 21.91
CA ASN A 17 3.05 12.57 21.38
C ASN A 17 2.81 12.91 19.93
N LEU A 18 3.33 14.02 19.49
CA LEU A 18 3.22 14.38 18.08
C LEU A 18 3.90 13.35 17.21
N LEU A 19 5.07 12.91 17.66
CA LEU A 19 5.85 11.96 16.89
C LEU A 19 5.11 10.66 16.71
N ALA A 20 4.41 10.22 17.74
CA ALA A 20 3.67 8.98 17.69
C ALA A 20 2.47 9.06 16.73
N ALA A 21 1.96 10.26 16.50
CA ALA A 21 0.80 10.43 15.63
C ALA A 21 1.16 10.45 14.16
N ASP A 22 2.43 10.69 13.84
CA ASP A 22 2.82 10.82 12.45
C ASP A 22 2.92 9.45 11.79
N LYS A 23 2.25 9.33 10.65
CA LYS A 23 2.32 8.12 9.82
C LYS A 23 3.10 8.43 8.56
N PRO A 24 3.92 7.48 8.09
CA PRO A 24 4.67 7.71 6.84
C PRO A 24 3.74 7.88 5.65
N HIS A 25 4.13 8.73 4.72
CA HIS A 25 3.47 8.91 3.45
C HIS A 25 4.40 8.49 2.33
N VAL A 26 3.84 7.96 1.26
CA VAL A 26 4.57 7.61 0.04
C VAL A 26 3.80 8.18 -1.14
N LEU A 27 4.53 8.72 -2.10
CA LEU A 27 3.96 9.23 -3.33
C LEU A 27 4.22 8.21 -4.45
N LEU A 28 3.14 7.68 -5.03
CA LEU A 28 3.23 6.80 -6.18
C LEU A 28 3.08 7.65 -7.44
N ASN A 29 4.18 7.89 -8.14
CA ASN A 29 4.16 8.63 -9.39
C ASN A 29 3.86 7.67 -10.54
N THR A 30 2.67 7.74 -11.08
CA THR A 30 2.25 6.86 -12.17
C THR A 30 2.16 7.63 -13.48
N SER A 31 2.09 6.91 -14.58
CA SER A 31 1.89 7.52 -15.90
C SER A 31 0.55 8.25 -16.01
N GLN A 32 -0.38 8.00 -15.10
CA GLN A 32 -1.70 8.64 -15.08
C GLN A 32 -1.81 9.75 -14.03
N GLY A 33 -0.77 9.97 -13.24
CA GLY A 33 -0.73 10.99 -12.21
C GLY A 33 -0.20 10.45 -10.90
N ALA A 34 -0.18 11.32 -9.90
CA ALA A 34 0.35 10.99 -8.58
C ALA A 34 -0.75 10.48 -7.64
N ILE A 35 -0.40 9.48 -6.86
CA ILE A 35 -1.26 8.93 -5.81
C ILE A 35 -0.47 9.03 -4.52
N GLU A 36 -0.99 9.77 -3.54
CA GLU A 36 -0.36 9.85 -2.22
C GLU A 36 -1.06 8.89 -1.28
N ILE A 37 -0.28 8.07 -0.57
CA ILE A 37 -0.80 7.10 0.39
C ILE A 37 -0.22 7.36 1.76
N GLU A 38 -1.00 7.06 2.79
CA GLU A 38 -0.56 7.09 4.18
C GLU A 38 -0.45 5.65 4.68
N LEU A 39 0.67 5.33 5.31
CA LEU A 39 0.97 3.98 5.75
C LEU A 39 0.54 3.78 7.20
N GLU A 40 -0.16 2.68 7.47
CA GLU A 40 -0.69 2.34 8.80
C GLU A 40 0.36 1.60 9.61
N ALA A 41 1.43 2.30 9.99
CA ALA A 41 2.58 1.68 10.63
C ALA A 41 2.26 1.11 12.01
N ASP A 42 1.24 1.64 12.69
CA ASP A 42 0.81 1.15 14.00
C ASP A 42 -0.02 -0.12 13.90
N LYS A 43 -0.83 -0.25 12.87
CA LYS A 43 -1.73 -1.40 12.68
C LYS A 43 -1.12 -2.50 11.82
N ALA A 44 -0.22 -2.15 10.92
CA ALA A 44 0.40 -3.09 10.00
C ALA A 44 1.93 -2.90 9.98
N PRO A 45 2.61 -3.03 11.13
CA PRO A 45 4.04 -2.72 11.21
C PRO A 45 4.91 -3.59 10.31
N ILE A 46 4.60 -4.86 10.16
CA ILE A 46 5.38 -5.77 9.31
C ILE A 46 5.19 -5.43 7.84
N SER A 47 3.94 -5.24 7.42
CA SER A 47 3.62 -4.90 6.04
C SER A 47 4.18 -3.54 5.64
N VAL A 48 4.09 -2.55 6.52
CA VAL A 48 4.62 -1.20 6.27
C VAL A 48 6.13 -1.24 6.16
N LYS A 49 6.82 -1.93 7.08
CA LYS A 49 8.27 -2.05 7.02
C LYS A 49 8.71 -2.71 5.72
N ASN A 50 8.03 -3.77 5.33
CA ASN A 50 8.28 -4.49 4.09
C ASN A 50 8.10 -3.57 2.87
N PHE A 51 6.97 -2.86 2.82
CA PHE A 51 6.68 -1.94 1.72
C PHE A 51 7.74 -0.84 1.62
N LEU A 52 8.09 -0.22 2.75
CA LEU A 52 9.11 0.85 2.77
C LEU A 52 10.48 0.34 2.35
N ALA A 53 10.84 -0.90 2.68
CA ALA A 53 12.10 -1.47 2.24
C ALA A 53 12.15 -1.57 0.71
N TYR A 54 11.06 -1.96 0.06
CA TYR A 54 10.99 -1.97 -1.40
C TYR A 54 11.01 -0.53 -1.97
N VAL A 55 10.31 0.40 -1.34
CA VAL A 55 10.34 1.82 -1.77
C VAL A 55 11.76 2.37 -1.71
N ASP A 56 12.43 2.18 -0.57
CA ASP A 56 13.76 2.77 -0.34
C ASP A 56 14.83 2.18 -1.26
N SER A 57 14.68 0.92 -1.65
CA SER A 57 15.61 0.27 -2.58
C SER A 57 15.36 0.63 -4.05
N GLY A 58 14.30 1.39 -4.34
CA GLY A 58 13.93 1.70 -5.73
C GLY A 58 13.27 0.55 -6.46
N TYR A 59 12.88 -0.50 -5.75
CA TYR A 59 12.34 -1.73 -6.35
C TYR A 59 11.09 -1.48 -7.21
N TYR A 60 10.20 -0.59 -6.73
CA TYR A 60 8.93 -0.34 -7.44
C TYR A 60 9.09 0.54 -8.68
N ASN A 61 10.25 1.21 -8.83
CA ASN A 61 10.48 2.06 -10.00
C ASN A 61 10.46 1.21 -11.26
N GLY A 62 9.66 1.63 -12.24
CA GLY A 62 9.52 0.91 -13.51
C GLY A 62 8.57 -0.28 -13.46
N THR A 63 7.97 -0.58 -12.31
CA THR A 63 6.94 -1.63 -12.26
C THR A 63 5.60 -1.12 -12.75
N ILE A 64 4.70 -2.04 -13.08
CA ILE A 64 3.40 -1.70 -13.65
C ILE A 64 2.25 -2.22 -12.78
N PHE A 65 1.07 -1.64 -12.98
CA PHE A 65 -0.16 -2.26 -12.52
C PHE A 65 -0.56 -3.30 -13.56
N HIS A 66 -0.16 -4.53 -13.33
CA HIS A 66 -0.31 -5.62 -14.30
C HIS A 66 -1.67 -6.30 -14.24
N ARG A 67 -2.46 -6.03 -13.21
CA ARG A 67 -3.79 -6.63 -13.04
C ARG A 67 -4.76 -5.53 -12.62
N VAL A 68 -5.66 -5.19 -13.52
CA VAL A 68 -6.63 -4.11 -13.32
C VAL A 68 -8.02 -4.68 -13.60
N ILE A 69 -8.88 -4.69 -12.59
CA ILE A 69 -10.24 -5.18 -12.73
C ILE A 69 -11.20 -4.06 -12.30
N PRO A 70 -11.99 -3.50 -13.22
CA PRO A 70 -12.96 -2.44 -12.89
C PRO A 70 -13.92 -2.88 -11.78
N ASN A 71 -14.27 -1.97 -10.92
CA ASN A 71 -15.16 -2.21 -9.77
C ASN A 71 -14.63 -3.27 -8.81
N PHE A 72 -13.30 -3.41 -8.77
CA PHE A 72 -12.64 -4.33 -7.85
C PHE A 72 -11.34 -3.71 -7.34
N MET A 73 -10.25 -3.83 -8.10
CA MET A 73 -8.94 -3.35 -7.62
C MET A 73 -7.97 -3.11 -8.77
N VAL A 74 -6.89 -2.40 -8.47
CA VAL A 74 -5.72 -2.28 -9.34
C VAL A 74 -4.52 -2.85 -8.59
N GLN A 75 -3.81 -3.80 -9.19
CA GLN A 75 -2.72 -4.54 -8.54
C GLN A 75 -1.41 -4.34 -9.29
N GLY A 76 -0.35 -4.13 -8.55
CA GLY A 76 0.98 -3.95 -9.13
C GLY A 76 2.10 -4.21 -8.14
N GLY A 77 3.29 -3.73 -8.49
CA GLY A 77 4.44 -3.81 -7.61
C GLY A 77 5.28 -5.06 -7.74
N GLY A 78 5.17 -5.80 -8.85
CA GLY A 78 5.94 -7.02 -9.00
C GLY A 78 6.44 -7.31 -10.40
N PHE A 79 5.91 -6.61 -11.41
CA PHE A 79 6.21 -6.92 -12.81
C PHE A 79 6.76 -5.71 -13.55
N THR A 80 7.68 -5.97 -14.45
CA THR A 80 8.19 -4.97 -15.39
C THR A 80 7.23 -4.81 -16.56
N PRO A 81 7.40 -3.76 -17.40
CA PRO A 81 6.51 -3.57 -18.57
C PRO A 81 6.47 -4.73 -19.56
N ASP A 82 7.55 -5.52 -19.64
CA ASP A 82 7.58 -6.71 -20.49
C ASP A 82 7.07 -7.96 -19.74
N MET A 83 6.37 -7.77 -18.63
CA MET A 83 5.73 -8.83 -17.86
C MET A 83 6.71 -9.83 -17.24
N GLN A 84 7.90 -9.37 -16.92
CA GLN A 84 8.87 -10.17 -16.17
C GLN A 84 8.66 -9.92 -14.67
N GLN A 85 8.48 -10.98 -13.91
CA GLN A 85 8.35 -10.87 -12.46
C GLN A 85 9.72 -10.58 -11.84
N LYS A 86 9.79 -9.54 -11.02
CA LYS A 86 11.03 -9.17 -10.33
C LYS A 86 11.27 -10.10 -9.14
N ALA A 87 12.54 -10.39 -8.86
CA ALA A 87 12.92 -11.16 -7.68
C ALA A 87 12.53 -10.39 -6.41
N THR A 88 12.13 -11.13 -5.37
CA THR A 88 11.64 -10.53 -4.14
C THR A 88 12.46 -10.99 -2.93
N GLN A 89 12.27 -10.28 -1.81
CA GLN A 89 12.72 -10.72 -0.50
C GLN A 89 11.80 -11.86 -0.01
N PRO A 90 12.19 -12.56 1.07
CA PRO A 90 11.31 -13.60 1.63
C PRO A 90 9.93 -13.06 2.00
N PRO A 91 8.89 -13.92 1.96
CA PRO A 91 7.54 -13.49 2.30
C PRO A 91 7.40 -13.10 3.76
N ILE A 92 6.34 -12.33 4.04
CA ILE A 92 6.08 -11.80 5.37
C ILE A 92 4.80 -12.40 5.95
N LYS A 93 4.67 -12.27 7.28
CA LYS A 93 3.47 -12.67 8.01
C LYS A 93 2.28 -11.82 7.57
N ASN A 94 1.14 -12.45 7.42
CA ASN A 94 -0.12 -11.78 7.07
C ASN A 94 -0.70 -11.07 8.29
N GLU A 95 -0.93 -9.77 8.16
CA GLU A 95 -1.48 -8.94 9.22
C GLU A 95 -2.96 -8.59 9.00
N ALA A 96 -3.70 -9.41 8.25
CA ALA A 96 -5.09 -9.10 7.94
C ALA A 96 -6.01 -9.05 9.18
N ASP A 97 -5.55 -9.62 10.30
CA ASP A 97 -6.26 -9.60 11.57
C ASP A 97 -6.07 -8.30 12.37
N ASN A 98 -5.58 -7.24 11.71
CA ASN A 98 -5.27 -5.96 12.37
C ASN A 98 -6.48 -5.02 12.54
N GLY A 99 -7.67 -5.45 12.12
CA GLY A 99 -8.88 -4.65 12.23
C GLY A 99 -9.13 -3.67 11.09
N LEU A 100 -8.18 -3.51 10.18
CA LEU A 100 -8.38 -2.67 9.00
C LEU A 100 -9.15 -3.44 7.92
N ARG A 101 -9.93 -2.71 7.13
CA ARG A 101 -10.84 -3.31 6.17
C ARG A 101 -10.50 -2.91 4.75
N ASN A 102 -10.82 -3.79 3.80
CA ASN A 102 -10.62 -3.56 2.38
C ASN A 102 -11.73 -2.68 1.83
N VAL A 103 -11.74 -1.42 2.24
CA VAL A 103 -12.67 -0.42 1.73
C VAL A 103 -12.06 0.31 0.55
N ARG A 104 -12.91 1.01 -0.21
CA ARG A 104 -12.43 1.83 -1.32
C ARG A 104 -11.31 2.76 -0.85
N GLY A 105 -10.20 2.79 -1.58
CA GLY A 105 -9.04 3.61 -1.29
C GLY A 105 -8.01 2.95 -0.38
N SER A 106 -8.29 1.80 0.20
CA SER A 106 -7.30 1.08 1.00
C SER A 106 -6.36 0.29 0.10
N LEU A 107 -5.12 0.12 0.59
CA LEU A 107 -4.10 -0.73 -0.04
C LEU A 107 -3.90 -1.96 0.82
N ALA A 108 -3.83 -3.11 0.16
CA ALA A 108 -3.59 -4.38 0.84
C ALA A 108 -2.51 -5.17 0.12
N MET A 109 -1.87 -6.08 0.84
CA MET A 109 -0.83 -6.95 0.27
C MET A 109 -1.47 -8.06 -0.57
N ALA A 110 -1.05 -8.15 -1.82
CA ALA A 110 -1.38 -9.30 -2.65
C ALA A 110 -0.56 -10.50 -2.18
N ARG A 111 -1.11 -11.71 -2.38
CA ARG A 111 -0.47 -12.95 -1.97
C ARG A 111 -0.99 -14.11 -2.79
N THR A 112 -0.34 -15.26 -2.63
CA THR A 112 -0.86 -16.52 -3.16
C THR A 112 -1.90 -17.10 -2.18
N SER A 113 -2.36 -18.32 -2.42
CA SER A 113 -3.30 -18.98 -1.51
C SER A 113 -2.69 -19.28 -0.14
N ALA A 114 -1.36 -19.32 -0.03
CA ALA A 114 -0.69 -19.46 1.26
C ALA A 114 -0.86 -18.17 2.06
N VAL A 115 -1.27 -18.30 3.34
CA VAL A 115 -1.63 -17.14 4.15
C VAL A 115 -0.47 -16.16 4.32
N ASP A 116 0.74 -16.66 4.57
CA ASP A 116 1.92 -15.84 4.83
C ASP A 116 2.85 -15.83 3.61
N SER A 117 2.31 -15.49 2.44
CA SER A 117 3.06 -15.53 1.17
C SER A 117 3.26 -14.17 0.51
N ALA A 118 2.83 -13.08 1.13
CA ALA A 118 2.98 -11.75 0.55
C ALA A 118 4.45 -11.36 0.45
N THR A 119 4.83 -10.73 -0.65
CA THR A 119 6.18 -10.22 -0.88
C THR A 119 6.15 -8.75 -1.26
N SER A 120 6.17 -8.41 -2.56
CA SER A 120 6.22 -7.01 -2.99
C SER A 120 4.90 -6.48 -3.54
N GLN A 121 4.04 -7.35 -4.07
CA GLN A 121 2.85 -6.91 -4.77
C GLN A 121 1.76 -6.43 -3.81
N PHE A 122 1.05 -5.42 -4.25
CA PHE A 122 -0.06 -4.84 -3.50
C PHE A 122 -1.18 -4.47 -4.46
N PHE A 123 -2.36 -4.21 -3.91
CA PHE A 123 -3.46 -3.70 -4.71
C PHE A 123 -4.15 -2.55 -4.00
N ILE A 124 -4.77 -1.70 -4.79
CA ILE A 124 -5.59 -0.59 -4.31
C ILE A 124 -7.04 -0.95 -4.58
N ASN A 125 -7.85 -0.96 -3.53
CA ASN A 125 -9.27 -1.26 -3.67
C ASN A 125 -9.98 -0.08 -4.33
N SER A 126 -10.61 -0.30 -5.48
CA SER A 126 -11.38 0.74 -6.17
C SER A 126 -12.83 0.78 -5.73
N THR A 127 -13.25 -0.17 -4.92
CA THR A 127 -14.56 -0.25 -4.29
C THR A 127 -14.41 -0.94 -2.94
N ASN A 128 -15.49 -1.05 -2.17
CA ASN A 128 -15.49 -1.82 -0.92
C ASN A 128 -15.52 -3.30 -1.24
N ASN A 129 -14.53 -4.03 -0.75
CA ASN A 129 -14.35 -5.46 -1.02
C ASN A 129 -14.38 -6.24 0.29
N ASP A 130 -15.51 -6.29 0.97
CA ASP A 130 -15.64 -6.89 2.30
C ASP A 130 -15.20 -8.35 2.34
N PHE A 131 -15.37 -9.07 1.23
CA PHE A 131 -14.99 -10.48 1.18
C PHE A 131 -13.48 -10.72 1.28
N LEU A 132 -12.68 -9.66 1.15
CA LEU A 132 -11.21 -9.73 1.32
C LEU A 132 -10.78 -9.49 2.77
N ASP A 133 -11.72 -9.14 3.65
CA ASP A 133 -11.40 -8.87 5.05
C ASP A 133 -11.15 -10.17 5.82
N ASN A 134 -10.37 -10.04 6.91
CA ASN A 134 -10.07 -11.18 7.77
C ASN A 134 -11.36 -11.84 8.27
N GLY A 135 -11.46 -13.14 8.04
CA GLY A 135 -12.56 -13.93 8.57
C GLY A 135 -13.83 -13.93 7.73
N GLN A 136 -13.86 -13.21 6.62
CA GLN A 136 -15.07 -13.20 5.77
C GLN A 136 -15.12 -14.43 4.86
N ARG A 137 -14.06 -14.70 4.13
CA ARG A 137 -13.95 -15.85 3.23
C ARG A 137 -12.77 -16.73 3.62
N ASP A 138 -11.69 -16.11 3.99
CA ASP A 138 -10.46 -16.77 4.42
C ASP A 138 -9.75 -15.86 5.44
N PHE A 139 -8.45 -16.05 5.67
CA PHE A 139 -7.71 -15.18 6.59
C PHE A 139 -7.72 -13.72 6.14
N GLY A 140 -7.86 -13.49 4.85
CA GLY A 140 -7.97 -12.16 4.27
C GLY A 140 -6.66 -11.61 3.78
N TYR A 141 -6.73 -10.33 3.35
CA TYR A 141 -5.63 -9.60 2.74
C TYR A 141 -5.30 -8.41 3.63
N ALA A 142 -4.04 -8.31 4.02
CA ALA A 142 -3.59 -7.33 5.02
C ALA A 142 -3.62 -5.90 4.48
N VAL A 143 -4.55 -5.10 4.96
CA VAL A 143 -4.59 -3.66 4.67
C VAL A 143 -3.46 -2.99 5.45
N PHE A 144 -2.65 -2.17 4.77
CA PHE A 144 -1.50 -1.51 5.38
C PHE A 144 -1.42 0.00 5.08
N ALA A 145 -2.27 0.51 4.20
CA ALA A 145 -2.24 1.91 3.82
C ALA A 145 -3.58 2.33 3.23
N HIS A 146 -3.75 3.65 3.03
CA HIS A 146 -4.90 4.17 2.32
C HIS A 146 -4.51 5.40 1.51
N VAL A 147 -5.26 5.66 0.45
CA VAL A 147 -5.06 6.82 -0.43
C VAL A 147 -5.57 8.06 0.28
N VAL A 148 -4.71 9.08 0.36
CA VAL A 148 -5.09 10.40 0.91
C VAL A 148 -5.26 11.45 -0.19
N LYS A 149 -4.59 11.27 -1.34
CA LYS A 149 -4.77 12.12 -2.53
C LYS A 149 -4.60 11.28 -3.77
N GLY A 150 -5.37 11.58 -4.81
CA GLY A 150 -5.20 10.92 -6.10
C GLY A 150 -6.13 9.74 -6.32
N MET A 151 -7.24 9.65 -5.60
CA MET A 151 -8.20 8.57 -5.86
C MET A 151 -8.80 8.66 -7.25
N ASP A 152 -8.89 9.88 -7.81
CA ASP A 152 -9.28 10.08 -9.21
C ASP A 152 -8.30 9.41 -10.19
N VAL A 153 -7.01 9.40 -9.84
CA VAL A 153 -5.99 8.70 -10.63
C VAL A 153 -6.23 7.19 -10.58
N VAL A 154 -6.51 6.65 -9.40
CA VAL A 154 -6.84 5.23 -9.23
C VAL A 154 -8.06 4.86 -10.10
N ASP A 155 -9.10 5.69 -10.06
CA ASP A 155 -10.30 5.46 -10.86
C ASP A 155 -9.99 5.49 -12.35
N ARG A 156 -9.12 6.39 -12.77
CA ARG A 156 -8.71 6.49 -14.17
C ARG A 156 -7.96 5.25 -14.62
N ILE A 157 -7.06 4.75 -13.77
CA ILE A 157 -6.34 3.49 -14.06
C ILE A 157 -7.33 2.33 -14.13
N SER A 158 -8.27 2.28 -13.19
CA SER A 158 -9.28 1.22 -13.11
C SER A 158 -10.15 1.16 -14.37
N ALA A 159 -10.33 2.28 -15.05
CA ALA A 159 -11.16 2.36 -16.25
C ALA A 159 -10.37 2.16 -17.55
N MET A 160 -9.05 2.01 -17.48
CA MET A 160 -8.23 1.86 -18.68
C MET A 160 -8.47 0.51 -19.34
N PRO A 161 -8.41 0.44 -20.68
CA PRO A 161 -8.46 -0.84 -21.38
C PRO A 161 -7.28 -1.72 -20.97
N THR A 162 -7.55 -3.01 -20.83
CA THR A 162 -6.53 -4.02 -20.53
C THR A 162 -6.40 -4.95 -21.72
N GLY A 163 -5.16 -5.37 -22.02
CA GLY A 163 -4.91 -6.18 -23.21
C GLY A 163 -4.52 -7.60 -22.90
#